data_11afb11384c2f885628fbb6dc8459dd3
#
_entry.id   11afb11384c2f885628fbb6dc8459dd3
#
_cell.length_a   1.000
_cell.length_b   1.000
_cell.length_c   1.000
_cell.angle_alpha   90.00
_cell.angle_beta   90.00
_cell.angle_gamma   90.00
#
_symmetry.space_group_name_H-M   'P 1'
#
loop_
_entity.id
_entity.type
_entity.pdbx_description
1 polymer ?
#
loop_
_entity_poly.entity_id
_entity_poly.type
_entity_poly.pdbx_seq_one_letter_code
_entity_poly.pdbx_strand_id
1 'polypeptide(L)'
;EISCSLVGSEMCIRDSLKGNVGTAWQSQRVEFADLPAPVLFTTNCLMPPAASYADRVFTTGPVAYPGMMHVEAAPDGGKDFEPLIQRALELGGYAAATDTTGTFTTGFGHSAVLGVADTVVDAVKQGAISRFFLVGGCDGARPGRSYFRDFVQQAPDDSIILTLACGKFRFNDLDLGTIGGLPRIMDMGQCNDAYGAIRVAVALA
;
A
#
# COMPACT_ATOMS: atom_id res chain seq x y z
N GLU A 1 -7.36 -15.45 -13.08
CA GLU A 1 -6.71 -14.66 -12.02
C GLU A 1 -7.16 -13.21 -12.14
N ILE A 2 -7.84 -12.70 -11.13
CA ILE A 2 -8.32 -11.31 -11.11
C ILE A 2 -7.18 -10.46 -10.57
N SER A 3 -6.59 -9.62 -11.40
CA SER A 3 -5.67 -8.60 -10.96
C SER A 3 -6.48 -7.45 -10.36
N CYS A 4 -6.60 -7.40 -9.05
CA CYS A 4 -7.22 -6.28 -8.36
C CYS A 4 -6.12 -5.37 -7.80
N SER A 5 -6.04 -4.16 -8.32
CA SER A 5 -5.21 -3.12 -7.74
C SER A 5 -6.02 -2.40 -6.67
N LEU A 6 -5.81 -2.78 -5.42
CA LEU A 6 -6.38 -2.08 -4.27
C LEU A 6 -5.42 -0.95 -3.86
N VAL A 7 -5.76 0.27 -4.23
CA VAL A 7 -5.11 1.45 -3.69
C VAL A 7 -5.83 1.78 -2.37
N GLY A 8 -5.28 1.34 -1.25
CA GLY A 8 -5.68 1.90 0.04
C GLY A 8 -6.24 1.01 1.13
N SER A 9 -6.22 -0.31 1.04
CA SER A 9 -6.38 -1.11 2.25
C SER A 9 -5.61 -2.43 2.15
N GLU A 10 -4.89 -2.75 3.19
CA GLU A 10 -4.04 -3.94 3.29
C GLU A 10 -4.79 -5.22 3.63
N MET A 11 -6.11 -5.22 3.55
CA MET A 11 -6.92 -6.35 4.02
C MET A 11 -7.03 -7.52 3.04
N CYS A 12 -6.35 -7.49 1.91
CA CYS A 12 -6.35 -8.62 0.96
C CYS A 12 -4.95 -9.09 0.64
N ILE A 13 -4.25 -9.64 1.62
CA ILE A 13 -3.08 -10.49 1.36
C ILE A 13 -3.62 -11.84 0.91
N ARG A 14 -3.64 -12.07 -0.39
CA ARG A 14 -3.86 -13.39 -0.97
C ARG A 14 -2.76 -13.67 -1.97
N ASP A 15 -2.44 -14.93 -2.15
CA ASP A 15 -1.37 -15.49 -2.98
C ASP A 15 -1.39 -15.05 -4.46
N SER A 16 -2.37 -14.25 -4.86
CA SER A 16 -2.60 -13.78 -6.24
C SER A 16 -2.29 -12.30 -6.48
N LEU A 17 -1.74 -11.57 -5.52
CA LEU A 17 -1.29 -10.19 -5.75
C LEU A 17 -0.11 -10.19 -6.72
N LYS A 18 -0.27 -9.48 -7.85
CA LYS A 18 0.76 -9.38 -8.89
C LYS A 18 1.70 -8.19 -8.71
N GLY A 19 1.65 -7.53 -7.57
CA GLY A 19 2.48 -6.38 -7.22
C GLY A 19 1.67 -5.11 -6.94
N ASN A 20 2.35 -3.99 -6.76
CA ASN A 20 1.74 -2.69 -6.59
C ASN A 20 1.58 -1.99 -7.94
N VAL A 21 0.38 -1.51 -8.21
CA VAL A 21 0.12 -0.55 -9.28
C VAL A 21 0.11 0.83 -8.63
N GLY A 22 0.86 1.72 -9.19
CA GLY A 22 0.90 3.08 -8.71
C GLY A 22 2.05 3.37 -7.77
N THR A 23 2.76 4.39 -8.11
CA THR A 23 3.87 4.92 -7.31
C THR A 23 3.45 6.17 -6.58
N ALA A 24 2.42 6.89 -7.05
CA ALA A 24 1.85 8.07 -6.41
C ALA A 24 0.57 8.52 -7.11
N TRP A 25 -0.22 9.35 -6.42
CA TRP A 25 -1.43 9.93 -6.99
C TRP A 25 -1.18 10.76 -8.25
N GLN A 26 -0.01 11.37 -8.40
CA GLN A 26 0.36 12.15 -9.56
C GLN A 26 0.47 11.33 -10.85
N SER A 27 0.76 10.05 -10.73
CA SER A 27 1.01 9.14 -11.87
C SER A 27 -0.25 8.43 -12.38
N GLN A 28 -1.40 8.57 -11.72
CA GLN A 28 -2.62 7.82 -12.02
C GLN A 28 -3.01 7.87 -13.51
N ARG A 29 -2.90 9.05 -14.13
CA ARG A 29 -3.26 9.21 -15.54
C ARG A 29 -2.41 8.40 -16.52
N VAL A 30 -1.17 8.15 -16.15
CA VAL A 30 -0.24 7.34 -16.97
C VAL A 30 -0.43 5.86 -16.64
N GLU A 31 -0.45 5.53 -15.35
CA GLU A 31 -0.46 4.15 -14.88
C GLU A 31 -1.77 3.42 -15.20
N PHE A 32 -2.91 4.13 -15.13
CA PHE A 32 -4.21 3.52 -15.39
C PHE A 32 -4.63 3.54 -16.86
N ALA A 33 -3.94 4.29 -17.74
CA ALA A 33 -4.31 4.41 -19.14
C ALA A 33 -4.42 3.05 -19.84
N ASP A 34 -3.43 2.20 -19.64
CA ASP A 34 -3.32 0.90 -20.30
C ASP A 34 -3.52 -0.29 -19.33
N LEU A 35 -3.98 -0.02 -18.10
CA LEU A 35 -4.24 -1.07 -17.13
C LEU A 35 -5.46 -1.90 -17.54
N PRO A 36 -5.33 -3.19 -17.85
CA PRO A 36 -6.45 -4.04 -18.24
C PRO A 36 -7.21 -4.59 -17.03
N ALA A 37 -7.54 -3.72 -16.08
CA ALA A 37 -8.23 -4.06 -14.84
C ALA A 37 -9.05 -2.88 -14.33
N PRO A 38 -10.14 -3.10 -13.58
CA PRO A 38 -10.81 -2.03 -12.87
C PRO A 38 -9.96 -1.51 -11.72
N VAL A 39 -10.19 -0.26 -11.35
CA VAL A 39 -9.52 0.43 -10.24
C VAL A 39 -10.56 0.83 -9.22
N LEU A 40 -10.41 0.37 -7.98
CA LEU A 40 -11.28 0.73 -6.87
C LEU A 40 -10.60 1.73 -5.95
N PHE A 41 -11.22 2.88 -5.77
CA PHE A 41 -10.79 3.87 -4.78
C PHE A 41 -11.65 3.78 -3.52
N THR A 42 -11.01 3.62 -2.37
CA THR A 42 -11.67 3.46 -1.07
C THR A 42 -11.49 4.66 -0.16
N THR A 43 -10.28 5.18 -0.05
CA THR A 43 -9.92 6.26 0.89
C THR A 43 -8.84 7.19 0.35
N ASN A 44 -8.30 6.94 -0.84
CA ASN A 44 -7.11 7.61 -1.35
C ASN A 44 -7.40 8.69 -2.40
N CYS A 45 -6.33 9.43 -2.73
CA CYS A 45 -6.33 10.54 -3.67
C CYS A 45 -6.82 10.11 -5.05
N LEU A 46 -8.10 10.27 -5.33
CA LEU A 46 -8.66 10.11 -6.66
C LEU A 46 -8.44 11.39 -7.45
N MET A 47 -7.64 11.31 -8.50
CA MET A 47 -7.53 12.38 -9.50
C MET A 47 -8.70 12.31 -10.48
N PRO A 48 -9.10 13.44 -11.10
CA PRO A 48 -10.11 13.41 -12.16
C PRO A 48 -9.76 12.35 -13.21
N PRO A 49 -10.58 11.28 -13.36
CA PRO A 49 -10.28 10.19 -14.26
C PRO A 49 -10.17 10.68 -15.71
N ALA A 50 -9.18 10.19 -16.43
CA ALA A 50 -9.07 10.46 -17.86
C ALA A 50 -10.05 9.57 -18.64
N ALA A 51 -10.51 10.05 -19.79
CA ALA A 51 -11.45 9.32 -20.64
C ALA A 51 -10.96 7.91 -21.05
N SER A 52 -9.63 7.71 -21.08
CA SER A 52 -9.01 6.43 -21.45
C SER A 52 -9.24 5.31 -20.43
N TYR A 53 -9.61 5.64 -19.18
CA TYR A 53 -9.84 4.63 -18.13
C TYR A 53 -11.02 4.94 -17.21
N ALA A 54 -11.78 6.01 -17.46
CA ALA A 54 -12.89 6.42 -16.61
C ALA A 54 -13.96 5.31 -16.46
N ASP A 55 -14.18 4.50 -17.49
CA ASP A 55 -15.10 3.38 -17.52
C ASP A 55 -14.68 2.19 -16.62
N ARG A 56 -13.47 2.23 -16.10
CA ARG A 56 -12.88 1.21 -15.21
C ARG A 56 -12.70 1.69 -13.78
N VAL A 57 -13.09 2.94 -13.48
CA VAL A 57 -12.96 3.53 -12.14
C VAL A 57 -14.20 3.27 -11.32
N PHE A 58 -13.99 2.66 -10.17
CA PHE A 58 -14.99 2.43 -9.14
C PHE A 58 -14.59 3.15 -7.87
N THR A 59 -15.57 3.54 -7.08
CA THR A 59 -15.36 4.23 -5.81
C THR A 59 -16.20 3.58 -4.71
N THR A 60 -15.81 3.73 -3.47
CA THR A 60 -16.60 3.28 -2.31
C THR A 60 -16.23 4.07 -1.05
N GLY A 61 -17.10 4.04 -0.04
CA GLY A 61 -16.88 4.74 1.22
C GLY A 61 -16.86 6.25 1.05
N PRO A 62 -15.89 6.97 1.63
CA PRO A 62 -15.85 8.42 1.56
C PRO A 62 -15.37 8.98 0.22
N VAL A 63 -14.84 8.14 -0.66
CA VAL A 63 -14.34 8.56 -1.98
C VAL A 63 -15.41 8.40 -3.03
N ALA A 64 -15.74 9.48 -3.71
CA ALA A 64 -16.68 9.49 -4.84
C ALA A 64 -16.21 10.47 -5.92
N TYR A 65 -16.63 10.24 -7.16
CA TYR A 65 -16.41 11.16 -8.26
C TYR A 65 -17.62 11.14 -9.22
N PRO A 66 -18.09 12.31 -9.69
CA PRO A 66 -19.25 12.38 -10.59
C PRO A 66 -19.08 11.51 -11.84
N GLY A 67 -20.09 10.70 -12.14
CA GLY A 67 -20.11 9.82 -13.29
C GLY A 67 -19.35 8.49 -13.13
N MET A 68 -18.71 8.26 -12.00
CA MET A 68 -18.08 6.97 -11.68
C MET A 68 -19.04 6.09 -10.89
N MET A 69 -18.92 4.77 -11.07
CA MET A 69 -19.71 3.83 -10.30
C MET A 69 -19.28 3.84 -8.83
N HIS A 70 -20.22 4.11 -7.95
CA HIS A 70 -19.99 4.06 -6.50
C HIS A 70 -20.62 2.81 -5.91
N VAL A 71 -19.83 2.03 -5.17
CA VAL A 71 -20.30 0.86 -4.44
C VAL A 71 -20.76 1.32 -3.07
N GLU A 72 -22.06 1.44 -2.90
CA GLU A 72 -22.68 1.85 -1.66
C GLU A 72 -22.61 0.74 -0.60
N ALA A 73 -22.61 1.13 0.66
CA ALA A 73 -22.77 0.17 1.75
C ALA A 73 -24.25 -0.14 1.97
N ALA A 74 -24.59 -1.42 2.07
CA ALA A 74 -25.91 -1.85 2.53
C ALA A 74 -26.15 -1.49 4.01
N PRO A 75 -27.39 -1.54 4.49
CA PRO A 75 -27.71 -1.19 5.89
C PRO A 75 -26.97 -2.04 6.93
N ASP A 76 -26.57 -3.26 6.58
CA ASP A 76 -25.75 -4.16 7.39
C ASP A 76 -24.24 -3.89 7.30
N GLY A 77 -23.84 -2.88 6.50
CA GLY A 77 -22.44 -2.53 6.23
C GLY A 77 -21.80 -3.35 5.12
N GLY A 78 -22.47 -4.34 4.55
CA GLY A 78 -22.00 -5.11 3.41
C GLY A 78 -21.87 -4.23 2.16
N LYS A 79 -21.04 -4.66 1.21
CA LYS A 79 -20.85 -3.98 -0.07
C LYS A 79 -20.89 -4.99 -1.20
N ASP A 80 -21.64 -4.67 -2.25
CA ASP A 80 -21.71 -5.49 -3.44
C ASP A 80 -20.63 -5.08 -4.44
N PHE A 81 -19.58 -5.88 -4.55
CA PHE A 81 -18.51 -5.68 -5.52
C PHE A 81 -18.71 -6.44 -6.83
N GLU A 82 -19.87 -7.08 -7.03
CA GLU A 82 -20.15 -7.84 -8.26
C GLU A 82 -19.92 -7.02 -9.54
N PRO A 83 -20.36 -5.74 -9.63
CA PRO A 83 -20.12 -4.94 -10.84
C PRO A 83 -18.62 -4.75 -11.15
N LEU A 84 -17.79 -4.61 -10.13
CA LEU A 84 -16.34 -4.50 -10.29
C LEU A 84 -15.72 -5.83 -10.73
N ILE A 85 -16.19 -6.93 -10.16
CA ILE A 85 -15.73 -8.28 -10.49
C ILE A 85 -16.09 -8.61 -11.96
N GLN A 86 -17.31 -8.32 -12.35
CA GLN A 86 -17.74 -8.52 -13.75
C GLN A 86 -16.90 -7.68 -14.72
N ARG A 87 -16.63 -6.42 -14.37
CA ARG A 87 -15.75 -5.58 -15.19
C ARG A 87 -14.33 -6.12 -15.29
N ALA A 88 -13.80 -6.72 -14.22
CA ALA A 88 -12.49 -7.36 -14.23
C ALA A 88 -12.46 -8.58 -15.17
N LEU A 89 -13.51 -9.38 -15.14
CA LEU A 89 -13.66 -10.55 -16.04
C LEU A 89 -13.77 -10.14 -17.51
N GLU A 90 -14.53 -9.08 -17.82
CA GLU A 90 -14.65 -8.53 -19.18
C GLU A 90 -13.31 -8.04 -19.72
N LEU A 91 -12.50 -7.37 -18.89
CA LEU A 91 -11.20 -6.85 -19.29
C LEU A 91 -10.15 -7.95 -19.46
N GLY A 92 -10.30 -9.07 -18.77
CA GLY A 92 -9.48 -10.27 -18.94
C GLY A 92 -8.05 -10.19 -18.38
N GLY A 93 -7.62 -9.05 -17.90
CA GLY A 93 -6.26 -8.87 -17.37
C GLY A 93 -5.18 -8.82 -18.45
N TYR A 94 -3.94 -9.01 -18.05
CA TYR A 94 -2.80 -9.01 -18.96
C TYR A 94 -2.78 -10.30 -19.82
N ALA A 95 -2.52 -10.15 -21.12
CA ALA A 95 -2.50 -11.26 -22.08
C ALA A 95 -1.35 -12.26 -21.85
N ALA A 96 -0.27 -11.82 -21.20
CA ALA A 96 0.85 -12.67 -20.86
C ALA A 96 1.09 -12.65 -19.34
N ALA A 97 1.46 -13.81 -18.78
CA ALA A 97 1.95 -13.85 -17.41
C ALA A 97 3.23 -13.02 -17.31
N THR A 98 3.26 -12.07 -16.38
CA THR A 98 4.48 -11.35 -16.04
C THR A 98 5.26 -12.18 -15.04
N ASP A 99 6.54 -12.42 -15.31
CA ASP A 99 7.42 -13.03 -14.34
C ASP A 99 7.53 -12.11 -13.11
N THR A 100 7.13 -12.64 -11.97
CA THR A 100 7.32 -11.96 -10.69
C THR A 100 8.77 -12.13 -10.27
N THR A 101 9.53 -11.04 -10.28
CA THR A 101 10.97 -11.07 -9.99
C THR A 101 11.30 -10.85 -8.51
N GLY A 102 10.32 -10.71 -7.65
CA GLY A 102 10.56 -10.51 -6.23
C GLY A 102 9.28 -10.59 -5.40
N THR A 103 9.47 -10.76 -4.11
CA THR A 103 8.41 -10.69 -3.10
C THR A 103 8.78 -9.64 -2.06
N PHE A 104 7.78 -8.95 -1.52
CA PHE A 104 7.96 -8.11 -0.35
C PHE A 104 6.79 -8.32 0.61
N THR A 105 7.07 -8.15 1.89
CA THR A 105 6.08 -8.37 2.94
C THR A 105 5.34 -7.07 3.23
N THR A 106 4.02 -7.15 3.25
CA THR A 106 3.11 -6.04 3.60
C THR A 106 2.22 -6.45 4.77
N GLY A 107 1.29 -5.58 5.19
CA GLY A 107 0.29 -5.93 6.19
C GLY A 107 0.70 -5.61 7.62
N PHE A 108 1.65 -4.73 7.81
CA PHE A 108 2.08 -4.27 9.14
C PHE A 108 1.17 -3.16 9.70
N GLY A 109 -0.15 -3.31 9.56
CA GLY A 109 -1.10 -2.45 10.27
C GLY A 109 -0.88 -2.47 11.78
N HIS A 110 -1.40 -1.46 12.49
CA HIS A 110 -1.13 -1.31 13.93
C HIS A 110 -1.43 -2.58 14.76
N SER A 111 -2.45 -3.33 14.41
CA SER A 111 -2.79 -4.57 15.12
C SER A 111 -1.73 -5.66 14.93
N ALA A 112 -1.16 -5.77 13.73
CA ALA A 112 -0.09 -6.73 13.45
C ALA A 112 1.20 -6.36 14.19
N VAL A 113 1.59 -5.08 14.17
CA VAL A 113 2.79 -4.59 14.87
C VAL A 113 2.64 -4.70 16.39
N LEU A 114 1.47 -4.35 16.93
CA LEU A 114 1.20 -4.49 18.36
C LEU A 114 1.08 -5.96 18.78
N GLY A 115 0.69 -6.85 17.88
CA GLY A 115 0.67 -8.30 18.13
C GLY A 115 2.05 -8.91 18.34
N VAL A 116 3.11 -8.23 17.91
CA VAL A 116 4.52 -8.63 18.11
C VAL A 116 5.28 -7.65 19.04
N ALA A 117 4.55 -6.80 19.78
CA ALA A 117 5.14 -5.76 20.59
C ALA A 117 6.13 -6.31 21.63
N ASP A 118 5.84 -7.45 22.25
CA ASP A 118 6.76 -8.07 23.21
C ASP A 118 8.10 -8.41 22.58
N THR A 119 8.10 -8.96 21.36
CA THR A 119 9.32 -9.26 20.60
C THR A 119 10.10 -7.98 20.28
N VAL A 120 9.39 -6.91 19.90
CA VAL A 120 9.99 -5.59 19.61
C VAL A 120 10.63 -5.02 20.89
N VAL A 121 9.90 -5.01 22.01
CA VAL A 121 10.36 -4.50 23.29
C VAL A 121 11.57 -5.28 23.80
N ASP A 122 11.56 -6.60 23.67
CA ASP A 122 12.69 -7.43 24.05
C ASP A 122 13.93 -7.15 23.19
N ALA A 123 13.76 -6.96 21.89
CA ALA A 123 14.85 -6.58 21.00
C ALA A 123 15.43 -5.19 21.34
N VAL A 124 14.59 -4.24 21.74
CA VAL A 124 15.03 -2.93 22.23
C VAL A 124 15.82 -3.07 23.55
N LYS A 125 15.29 -3.84 24.51
CA LYS A 125 15.98 -4.07 25.81
C LYS A 125 17.33 -4.77 25.64
N GLN A 126 17.45 -5.64 24.66
CA GLN A 126 18.70 -6.34 24.31
C GLN A 126 19.67 -5.46 23.50
N GLY A 127 19.26 -4.25 23.11
CA GLY A 127 20.05 -3.34 22.28
C GLY A 127 20.15 -3.75 20.81
N ALA A 128 19.34 -4.72 20.37
CA ALA A 128 19.27 -5.11 18.97
C ALA A 128 18.53 -4.08 18.10
N ILE A 129 17.59 -3.35 18.68
CA ILE A 129 16.91 -2.21 18.06
C ILE A 129 17.24 -0.95 18.86
N SER A 130 17.89 0.02 18.23
CA SER A 130 18.25 1.29 18.89
C SER A 130 17.23 2.39 18.60
N ARG A 131 16.53 2.33 17.47
CA ARG A 131 15.60 3.38 17.04
C ARG A 131 14.60 2.95 16.00
N PHE A 132 13.53 3.73 15.91
CA PHE A 132 12.50 3.61 14.89
C PHE A 132 12.48 4.88 14.04
N PHE A 133 12.31 4.71 12.74
CA PHE A 133 12.07 5.81 11.81
C PHE A 133 10.69 5.63 11.18
N LEU A 134 9.89 6.68 11.17
CA LEU A 134 8.68 6.73 10.35
C LEU A 134 9.02 7.49 9.08
N VAL A 135 9.10 6.77 7.97
CA VAL A 135 9.45 7.31 6.66
C VAL A 135 8.28 7.14 5.73
N GLY A 136 7.58 8.22 5.43
CA GLY A 136 6.39 8.18 4.59
C GLY A 136 5.98 9.55 4.09
N GLY A 137 5.00 9.58 3.20
CA GLY A 137 4.45 10.81 2.64
C GLY A 137 4.07 10.66 1.17
N CYS A 138 3.83 11.80 0.51
CA CYS A 138 3.34 11.86 -0.87
C CYS A 138 4.48 11.97 -1.90
N ASP A 139 5.69 11.57 -1.57
CA ASP A 139 6.83 11.66 -2.50
C ASP A 139 6.66 10.65 -3.64
N GLY A 140 6.06 11.14 -4.69
CA GLY A 140 5.68 10.33 -5.83
C GLY A 140 6.79 10.12 -6.86
N ALA A 141 6.37 9.70 -8.03
CA ALA A 141 7.17 9.14 -9.12
C ALA A 141 8.08 10.13 -9.87
N ARG A 142 8.36 11.32 -9.36
CA ARG A 142 9.26 12.26 -10.10
C ARG A 142 10.66 11.68 -10.24
N PRO A 143 11.20 11.59 -11.47
CA PRO A 143 12.58 11.20 -11.68
C PRO A 143 13.56 12.10 -10.89
N GLY A 144 14.64 11.51 -10.37
CA GLY A 144 15.67 12.24 -9.63
C GLY A 144 15.35 12.56 -8.17
N ARG A 145 14.20 12.14 -7.66
CA ARG A 145 13.88 12.22 -6.23
C ARG A 145 14.25 10.92 -5.53
N SER A 146 15.38 10.90 -4.84
CA SER A 146 15.88 9.73 -4.12
C SER A 146 15.89 9.91 -2.60
N TYR A 147 15.49 11.06 -2.08
CA TYR A 147 15.66 11.40 -0.66
C TYR A 147 15.21 10.29 0.31
N PHE A 148 14.00 9.74 0.15
CA PHE A 148 13.53 8.68 1.03
C PHE A 148 14.32 7.39 0.86
N ARG A 149 14.69 7.04 -0.38
CA ARG A 149 15.52 5.87 -0.66
C ARG A 149 16.91 6.02 -0.04
N ASP A 150 17.53 7.16 -0.27
CA ASP A 150 18.87 7.46 0.26
C ASP A 150 18.87 7.46 1.79
N PHE A 151 17.82 8.04 2.41
CA PHE A 151 17.66 8.02 3.85
C PHE A 151 17.54 6.58 4.39
N VAL A 152 16.68 5.76 3.79
CA VAL A 152 16.45 4.38 4.23
C VAL A 152 17.69 3.51 4.05
N GLN A 153 18.43 3.70 2.95
CA GLN A 153 19.69 2.98 2.71
C GLN A 153 20.80 3.36 3.68
N GLN A 154 20.77 4.59 4.21
CA GLN A 154 21.75 5.10 5.18
C GLN A 154 21.29 4.94 6.63
N ALA A 155 20.08 4.43 6.86
CA ALA A 155 19.60 4.19 8.21
C ALA A 155 20.44 3.12 8.89
N PRO A 156 20.79 3.30 10.19
CA PRO A 156 21.58 2.33 10.93
C PRO A 156 21.01 0.92 10.89
N ASP A 157 21.88 -0.10 10.88
CA ASP A 157 21.46 -1.49 10.75
C ASP A 157 20.64 -2.00 11.94
N ASP A 158 20.73 -1.34 13.07
CA ASP A 158 19.96 -1.57 14.30
C ASP A 158 18.66 -0.75 14.37
N SER A 159 18.14 -0.32 13.22
CA SER A 159 16.89 0.47 13.13
C SER A 159 15.78 -0.24 12.40
N ILE A 160 14.54 0.02 12.83
CA ILE A 160 13.30 -0.37 12.14
C ILE A 160 12.74 0.84 11.39
N ILE A 161 12.35 0.62 10.16
CA ILE A 161 11.70 1.60 9.29
C ILE A 161 10.21 1.27 9.20
N LEU A 162 9.38 2.07 9.85
CA LEU A 162 7.94 2.07 9.64
C LEU A 162 7.64 2.94 8.44
N THR A 163 6.85 2.45 7.49
CA THR A 163 6.51 3.23 6.30
C THR A 163 5.03 3.20 6.00
N LEU A 164 4.55 4.24 5.34
CA LEU A 164 3.18 4.37 4.87
C LEU A 164 3.08 5.37 3.72
N ALA A 165 1.93 5.38 3.03
CA ALA A 165 1.62 6.28 1.92
C ALA A 165 2.49 6.05 0.67
N CYS A 166 2.39 6.94 -0.33
CA CYS A 166 3.03 6.76 -1.64
C CYS A 166 4.56 6.80 -1.60
N GLY A 167 5.14 7.44 -0.59
CA GLY A 167 6.60 7.53 -0.44
C GLY A 167 7.29 6.18 -0.31
N LYS A 168 6.59 5.17 0.22
CA LYS A 168 7.12 3.81 0.37
C LYS A 168 7.57 3.17 -0.94
N PHE A 169 6.93 3.50 -2.06
CA PHE A 169 7.27 2.96 -3.38
C PHE A 169 8.64 3.40 -3.89
N ARG A 170 9.32 4.29 -3.17
CA ARG A 170 10.71 4.66 -3.45
C ARG A 170 11.71 3.64 -2.94
N PHE A 171 11.34 2.82 -1.97
CA PHE A 171 12.30 1.95 -1.27
C PHE A 171 11.73 0.63 -0.77
N ASN A 172 10.45 0.33 -0.98
CA ASN A 172 9.86 -0.94 -0.55
C ASN A 172 10.41 -2.18 -1.29
N ASP A 173 11.18 -1.96 -2.36
CA ASP A 173 11.94 -2.97 -3.09
C ASP A 173 13.29 -3.30 -2.42
N LEU A 174 13.71 -2.54 -1.40
CA LEU A 174 14.96 -2.77 -0.69
C LEU A 174 14.82 -3.94 0.29
N ASP A 175 15.78 -4.85 0.23
CA ASP A 175 15.96 -5.86 1.27
C ASP A 175 16.97 -5.34 2.29
N LEU A 176 16.48 -4.92 3.45
CA LEU A 176 17.32 -4.49 4.57
C LEU A 176 17.56 -5.61 5.60
N GLY A 177 17.04 -6.80 5.34
CA GLY A 177 17.13 -7.92 6.28
C GLY A 177 16.16 -7.82 7.46
N THR A 178 16.49 -8.51 8.54
CA THR A 178 15.64 -8.66 9.72
C THR A 178 16.41 -8.37 11.02
N ILE A 179 15.69 -7.96 12.06
CA ILE A 179 16.19 -7.87 13.44
C ILE A 179 15.26 -8.70 14.34
N GLY A 180 15.80 -9.69 15.03
CA GLY A 180 15.01 -10.58 15.90
C GLY A 180 13.90 -11.34 15.16
N GLY A 181 14.07 -11.61 13.86
CA GLY A 181 13.07 -12.25 13.01
C GLY A 181 12.03 -11.27 12.44
N LEU A 182 12.10 -9.98 12.79
CA LEU A 182 11.22 -8.94 12.28
C LEU A 182 11.87 -8.25 11.08
N PRO A 183 11.16 -8.01 9.96
CA PRO A 183 11.73 -7.27 8.85
C PRO A 183 12.02 -5.81 9.26
N ARG A 184 13.12 -5.28 8.77
CA ARG A 184 13.52 -3.89 9.06
C ARG A 184 12.64 -2.85 8.37
N ILE A 185 11.98 -3.20 7.25
CA ILE A 185 10.95 -2.36 6.63
C ILE A 185 9.58 -2.96 6.96
N MET A 186 8.72 -2.17 7.58
CA MET A 186 7.33 -2.55 7.90
C MET A 186 6.38 -1.58 7.22
N ASP A 187 5.71 -2.07 6.18
CA ASP A 187 4.69 -1.31 5.45
C ASP A 187 3.38 -1.30 6.24
N MET A 188 3.05 -0.17 6.82
CA MET A 188 1.86 0.03 7.65
C MET A 188 0.61 0.40 6.84
N GLY A 189 0.75 0.62 5.53
CA GLY A 189 -0.38 0.93 4.65
C GLY A 189 -0.32 2.27 3.95
N GLN A 190 -1.46 2.92 3.84
CA GLN A 190 -1.62 4.18 3.12
C GLN A 190 -1.80 5.37 4.08
N CYS A 191 -2.13 6.54 3.54
CA CYS A 191 -2.26 7.79 4.32
C CYS A 191 -3.29 7.69 5.45
N ASN A 192 -4.38 6.96 5.25
CA ASN A 192 -5.42 6.74 6.25
C ASN A 192 -4.97 5.82 7.41
N ASP A 193 -3.85 5.09 7.24
CA ASP A 193 -3.26 4.26 8.28
C ASP A 193 -2.31 5.05 9.21
N ALA A 194 -2.13 6.36 8.96
CA ALA A 194 -1.30 7.23 9.79
C ALA A 194 -1.71 7.22 11.27
N TYR A 195 -3.01 7.11 11.56
CA TYR A 195 -3.48 6.96 12.93
C TYR A 195 -2.98 5.65 13.57
N GLY A 196 -2.95 4.58 12.79
CA GLY A 196 -2.36 3.31 13.22
C GLY A 196 -0.87 3.45 13.57
N ALA A 197 -0.11 4.19 12.77
CA ALA A 197 1.29 4.48 13.05
C ALA A 197 1.48 5.27 14.37
N ILE A 198 0.61 6.24 14.63
CA ILE A 198 0.60 6.98 15.91
C ILE A 198 0.34 6.02 17.08
N ARG A 199 -0.63 5.11 16.94
CA ARG A 199 -0.93 4.11 17.99
C ARG A 199 0.27 3.22 18.29
N VAL A 200 0.98 2.78 17.26
CA VAL A 200 2.22 1.99 17.42
C VAL A 200 3.28 2.82 18.14
N ALA A 201 3.51 4.06 17.70
CA ALA A 201 4.49 4.93 18.33
C ALA A 201 4.21 5.16 19.81
N VAL A 202 2.96 5.41 20.18
CA VAL A 202 2.54 5.62 21.60
C VAL A 202 2.68 4.33 22.41
N ALA A 203 2.44 3.17 21.82
CA ALA A 203 2.51 1.90 22.54
C ALA A 203 3.96 1.39 22.74
N LEU A 204 4.91 1.83 21.89
CA LEU A 204 6.33 1.45 21.96
C LEU A 204 7.20 2.51 22.64
N ALA A 205 6.64 3.67 23.00
CA ALA A 205 7.34 4.74 23.72
C ALA A 205 7.37 4.47 25.24
#